data_2962eb553e38352be22c7b59be6cf33c
#
_entry.id   2962eb553e38352be22c7b59be6cf33c
#
_cell.length_a   1.000
_cell.length_b   1.000
_cell.length_c   1.000
_cell.angle_alpha   90.00
_cell.angle_beta   90.00
_cell.angle_gamma   90.00
#
_symmetry.space_group_name_H-M   'P 1'
#
loop_
_entity.id
_entity.type
_entity.pdbx_description
1 polymer ?
#
loop_
_entity_poly.entity_id
_entity_poly.type
_entity_poly.pdbx_seq_one_letter_code
_entity_poly.pdbx_strand_id
1 'polypeptide(L)'
;MKIKYPINLHKGLTAGVVICLMFWFDNFSTGAWVYLALHGSYGFLWLTKDRMYPDKKWEEDVSTPYAILVFVALGMYWIAPFILISQHKTPGDMLIAGAVALNMFGMVLHFGSDAQKYFTLQARPGLITD
;
A
#
# COMPACT_ATOMS: atom_id res chain seq x y z
N MET A 1 10.00 -0.03 -19.27
CA MET A 1 10.05 -0.39 -17.82
C MET A 1 8.66 -0.82 -17.39
N LYS A 2 8.55 -1.89 -16.59
CA LYS A 2 7.22 -2.39 -16.17
C LYS A 2 6.57 -1.46 -15.15
N ILE A 3 5.26 -1.23 -15.27
CA ILE A 3 4.51 -0.33 -14.39
C ILE A 3 4.51 -0.79 -12.92
N LYS A 4 4.66 -2.09 -12.66
CA LYS A 4 4.77 -2.61 -11.30
C LYS A 4 5.97 -2.08 -10.51
N TYR A 5 7.07 -1.69 -11.16
CA TYR A 5 8.27 -1.25 -10.46
C TYR A 5 8.07 0.01 -9.63
N PRO A 6 7.53 1.13 -10.16
CA PRO A 6 7.26 2.30 -9.33
C PRO A 6 6.21 2.01 -8.25
N ILE A 7 5.22 1.15 -8.52
CA ILE A 7 4.21 0.77 -7.52
C ILE A 7 4.86 -0.02 -6.38
N ASN A 8 5.62 -1.06 -6.71
CA ASN A 8 6.30 -1.91 -5.72
C ASN A 8 7.33 -1.12 -4.91
N LEU A 9 8.05 -0.21 -5.57
CA LEU A 9 8.99 0.68 -4.89
C LEU A 9 8.27 1.56 -3.87
N HIS A 10 7.17 2.22 -4.26
CA HIS A 10 6.38 3.04 -3.34
C HIS A 10 5.85 2.21 -2.16
N LYS A 11 5.25 1.04 -2.43
CA LYS A 11 4.71 0.17 -1.38
C LYS A 11 5.79 -0.33 -0.42
N GLY A 12 6.94 -0.75 -0.96
CA GLY A 12 8.08 -1.21 -0.16
C GLY A 12 8.73 -0.11 0.68
N LEU A 13 8.78 1.12 0.16
CA LEU A 13 9.36 2.27 0.88
C LEU A 13 8.45 2.82 1.97
N THR A 14 7.15 2.56 1.94
CA THR A 14 6.18 3.20 2.85
C THR A 14 6.54 3.02 4.32
N ALA A 15 6.92 1.81 4.75
CA ALA A 15 7.35 1.58 6.13
C ALA A 15 8.57 2.43 6.50
N GLY A 16 9.58 2.48 5.62
CA GLY A 16 10.78 3.29 5.82
C GLY A 16 10.48 4.79 5.90
N VAL A 17 9.60 5.29 5.03
CA VAL A 17 9.16 6.70 5.06
C VAL A 17 8.47 7.04 6.38
N VAL A 18 7.56 6.18 6.85
CA VAL A 18 6.86 6.41 8.13
C VAL A 18 7.86 6.40 9.30
N ILE A 19 8.80 5.46 9.33
CA ILE A 19 9.86 5.41 10.35
C ILE A 19 10.72 6.69 10.30
N CYS A 20 11.14 7.12 9.12
CA CYS A 20 11.90 8.37 8.97
C CYS A 20 11.12 9.59 9.50
N LEU A 21 9.82 9.67 9.22
CA LEU A 21 8.97 10.75 9.75
C LEU A 21 8.87 10.68 11.29
N MET A 22 8.72 9.48 11.87
CA MET A 22 8.67 9.32 13.33
C MET A 22 9.94 9.83 13.99
N PHE A 23 11.12 9.53 13.45
CA PHE A 23 12.40 10.04 13.95
C PHE A 23 12.57 11.53 13.68
N TRP A 24 12.19 12.02 12.48
CA TRP A 24 12.35 13.42 12.11
C TRP A 24 11.54 14.37 13.00
N PHE A 25 10.32 13.96 13.37
CA PHE A 25 9.43 14.77 14.19
C PHE A 25 9.40 14.33 15.67
N ASP A 26 10.27 13.39 16.07
CA ASP A 26 10.32 12.83 17.44
C ASP A 26 8.92 12.40 17.94
N ASN A 27 8.16 11.73 17.08
CA ASN A 27 6.79 11.30 17.37
C ASN A 27 6.67 9.78 17.35
N PHE A 28 6.65 9.18 18.53
CA PHE A 28 6.50 7.74 18.76
C PHE A 28 5.17 7.42 19.47
N SER A 29 4.13 8.23 19.20
CA SER A 29 2.79 8.02 19.75
C SER A 29 2.14 6.72 19.26
N THR A 30 1.13 6.25 19.99
CA THR A 30 0.32 5.08 19.58
C THR A 30 -0.23 5.24 18.16
N GLY A 31 -0.69 6.44 17.78
CA GLY A 31 -1.18 6.71 16.44
C GLY A 31 -0.12 6.50 15.36
N ALA A 32 1.13 6.95 15.59
CA ALA A 32 2.24 6.76 14.66
C ALA A 32 2.60 5.26 14.52
N TRP A 33 2.70 4.53 15.64
CA TRP A 33 2.97 3.09 15.62
C TRP A 33 1.86 2.28 14.94
N VAL A 34 0.59 2.61 15.20
CA VAL A 34 -0.53 1.95 14.53
C VAL A 34 -0.52 2.24 13.03
N TYR A 35 -0.27 3.50 12.63
CA TYR A 35 -0.15 3.84 11.23
C TYR A 35 0.97 3.04 10.53
N LEU A 36 2.14 2.97 11.16
CA LEU A 36 3.26 2.15 10.66
C LEU A 36 2.87 0.68 10.54
N ALA A 37 2.22 0.12 11.55
CA ALA A 37 1.78 -1.27 11.53
C ALA A 37 0.80 -1.55 10.39
N LEU A 38 -0.21 -0.70 10.19
CA LEU A 38 -1.23 -0.90 9.15
C LEU A 38 -0.66 -0.72 7.73
N HIS A 39 0.03 0.38 7.49
CA HIS A 39 0.50 0.71 6.13
C HIS A 39 1.84 0.07 5.79
N GLY A 40 2.70 -0.15 6.76
CA GLY A 40 3.94 -0.89 6.59
C GLY A 40 3.68 -2.36 6.27
N SER A 41 2.81 -3.02 7.05
CA SER A 41 2.43 -4.41 6.77
C SER A 41 1.71 -4.55 5.42
N TYR A 42 0.82 -3.61 5.07
CA TYR A 42 0.20 -3.59 3.75
C TYR A 42 1.23 -3.55 2.62
N GLY A 43 2.28 -2.74 2.76
CA GLY A 43 3.37 -2.68 1.77
C GLY A 43 4.08 -4.02 1.59
N PHE A 44 4.42 -4.71 2.68
CA PHE A 44 5.01 -6.05 2.62
C PHE A 44 4.08 -7.09 2.01
N LEU A 45 2.82 -7.07 2.40
CA LEU A 45 1.81 -7.99 1.85
C LEU A 45 1.56 -7.74 0.37
N TRP A 46 1.59 -6.48 -0.07
CA TRP A 46 1.55 -6.14 -1.50
C TRP A 46 2.69 -6.80 -2.28
N LEU A 47 3.94 -6.66 -1.80
CA LEU A 47 5.09 -7.27 -2.46
C LEU A 47 5.02 -8.80 -2.46
N THR A 48 4.51 -9.39 -1.38
CA THR A 48 4.28 -10.83 -1.28
C THR A 48 3.22 -11.28 -2.29
N LYS A 49 2.11 -10.56 -2.35
CA LYS A 49 1.03 -10.81 -3.31
C LYS A 49 1.53 -10.76 -4.76
N ASP A 50 2.31 -9.73 -5.12
CA ASP A 50 2.84 -9.58 -6.48
C ASP A 50 3.71 -10.79 -6.91
N ARG A 51 4.35 -11.47 -5.94
CA ARG A 51 5.10 -12.70 -6.19
C ARG A 51 4.24 -13.95 -6.27
N MET A 52 3.18 -14.02 -5.46
CA MET A 52 2.32 -15.21 -5.37
C MET A 52 1.32 -15.28 -6.54
N TYR A 53 0.70 -14.17 -6.88
CA TYR A 53 -0.29 -14.06 -7.96
C TYR A 53 -0.18 -12.73 -8.69
N PRO A 54 0.83 -12.65 -9.60
CA PRO A 54 1.09 -11.43 -10.37
C PRO A 54 -0.08 -11.10 -11.30
N ASP A 55 -0.47 -9.84 -11.36
CA ASP A 55 -1.46 -9.35 -12.31
C ASP A 55 -0.77 -8.97 -13.62
N LYS A 56 -1.29 -9.50 -14.74
CA LYS A 56 -0.75 -9.22 -16.08
C LYS A 56 -0.75 -7.75 -16.44
N LYS A 57 -1.71 -6.98 -15.94
CA LYS A 57 -1.80 -5.54 -16.17
C LYS A 57 -0.60 -4.78 -15.60
N TRP A 58 -0.05 -5.24 -14.47
CA TRP A 58 1.14 -4.65 -13.87
C TRP A 58 2.46 -5.04 -14.57
N GLU A 59 2.39 -6.02 -15.49
CA GLU A 59 3.54 -6.43 -16.32
C GLU A 59 3.69 -5.61 -17.61
N GLU A 60 2.77 -4.69 -17.89
CA GLU A 60 2.83 -3.82 -19.07
C GLU A 60 4.03 -2.87 -19.02
N ASP A 61 4.65 -2.67 -20.19
CA ASP A 61 5.77 -1.74 -20.32
C ASP A 61 5.27 -0.30 -20.50
N VAL A 62 5.83 0.59 -19.69
CA VAL A 62 5.50 2.01 -19.71
C VAL A 62 6.74 2.86 -19.93
N SER A 63 6.55 4.10 -20.40
CA SER A 63 7.63 5.07 -20.52
C SER A 63 8.14 5.51 -19.17
N THR A 64 9.43 5.88 -19.09
CA THR A 64 10.03 6.37 -17.85
C THR A 64 9.32 7.59 -17.27
N PRO A 65 8.92 8.61 -18.04
CA PRO A 65 8.15 9.74 -17.51
C PRO A 65 6.82 9.31 -16.89
N TYR A 66 6.12 8.35 -17.50
CA TYR A 66 4.87 7.83 -16.94
C TYR A 66 5.11 7.05 -15.64
N ALA A 67 6.17 6.26 -15.55
CA ALA A 67 6.54 5.56 -14.32
C ALA A 67 6.84 6.53 -13.16
N ILE A 68 7.54 7.64 -13.46
CA ILE A 68 7.79 8.72 -12.49
C ILE A 68 6.47 9.36 -12.05
N LEU A 69 5.58 9.67 -12.98
CA LEU A 69 4.26 10.24 -12.69
C LEU A 69 3.47 9.32 -11.75
N VAL A 70 3.46 8.01 -12.02
CA VAL A 70 2.79 7.02 -11.17
C VAL A 70 3.39 7.00 -9.77
N PHE A 71 4.71 7.01 -9.64
CA PHE A 71 5.38 7.03 -8.34
C PHE A 71 5.05 8.30 -7.54
N VAL A 72 5.08 9.47 -8.19
CA VAL A 72 4.75 10.77 -7.56
C VAL A 72 3.28 10.80 -7.14
N ALA A 73 2.37 10.34 -8.00
CA ALA A 73 0.95 10.26 -7.67
C ALA A 73 0.68 9.33 -6.46
N LEU A 74 1.35 8.18 -6.41
CA LEU A 74 1.30 7.30 -5.24
C LEU A 74 1.91 7.96 -4.00
N GLY A 75 2.94 8.79 -4.16
CA GLY A 75 3.56 9.56 -3.07
C GLY A 75 2.58 10.45 -2.31
N MET A 76 1.45 10.83 -2.92
CA MET A 76 0.39 11.57 -2.22
C MET A 76 -0.19 10.79 -1.03
N TYR A 77 -0.12 9.47 -1.02
CA TYR A 77 -0.52 8.66 0.14
C TYR A 77 0.36 8.92 1.37
N TRP A 78 1.58 9.45 1.20
CA TRP A 78 2.46 9.80 2.32
C TRP A 78 2.09 11.12 3.00
N ILE A 79 1.18 11.92 2.42
CA ILE A 79 0.66 13.15 3.03
C ILE A 79 -0.06 12.82 4.35
N ALA A 80 -0.81 11.74 4.40
CA ALA A 80 -1.55 11.34 5.61
C ALA A 80 -0.64 11.05 6.81
N PRO A 81 0.39 10.18 6.71
CA PRO A 81 1.33 9.99 7.81
C PRO A 81 2.16 11.24 8.11
N PHE A 82 2.51 12.04 7.10
CA PHE A 82 3.19 13.30 7.33
C PHE A 82 2.35 14.22 8.24
N ILE A 83 1.07 14.42 7.98
CA ILE A 83 0.18 15.25 8.81
C ILE A 83 0.02 14.64 10.20
N LEU A 84 -0.26 13.33 10.29
CA LEU A 84 -0.44 12.64 11.56
C LEU A 84 0.77 12.79 12.49
N ILE A 85 1.97 12.59 11.93
CA ILE A 85 3.21 12.53 12.69
C ILE A 85 3.77 13.92 12.96
N SER A 86 3.83 14.82 11.95
CA SER A 86 4.39 16.18 12.11
C SER A 86 3.56 17.06 13.03
N GLN A 87 2.23 16.88 13.06
CA GLN A 87 1.34 17.64 13.92
C GLN A 87 1.04 16.96 15.27
N HIS A 88 1.74 15.86 15.57
CA HIS A 88 1.55 15.10 16.82
C HIS A 88 0.06 14.79 17.10
N LYS A 89 -0.69 14.41 16.06
CA LYS A 89 -2.11 14.06 16.22
C LYS A 89 -2.25 12.81 17.07
N THR A 90 -3.13 12.87 18.05
CA THR A 90 -3.46 11.77 18.98
C THR A 90 -4.89 11.30 18.72
N PRO A 91 -5.10 10.37 17.77
CA PRO A 91 -6.44 9.84 17.54
C PRO A 91 -6.91 9.06 18.76
N GLY A 92 -8.20 9.22 19.11
CA GLY A 92 -8.81 8.46 20.21
C GLY A 92 -8.94 6.97 19.89
N ASP A 93 -9.06 6.16 20.95
CA ASP A 93 -9.07 4.68 20.86
C ASP A 93 -10.14 4.13 19.92
N MET A 94 -11.33 4.72 19.93
CA MET A 94 -12.42 4.32 19.02
C MET A 94 -12.05 4.53 17.55
N LEU A 95 -11.37 5.64 17.24
CA LEU A 95 -10.92 5.92 15.88
C LEU A 95 -9.81 4.96 15.46
N ILE A 96 -8.88 4.64 16.36
CA ILE A 96 -7.84 3.64 16.13
C ILE A 96 -8.46 2.27 15.87
N ALA A 97 -9.39 1.83 16.72
CA ALA A 97 -10.09 0.56 16.55
C ALA A 97 -10.83 0.47 15.22
N GLY A 98 -11.53 1.55 14.85
CA GLY A 98 -12.21 1.65 13.56
C GLY A 98 -11.25 1.58 12.37
N ALA A 99 -10.11 2.27 12.45
CA ALA A 99 -9.08 2.24 11.41
C ALA A 99 -8.48 0.83 11.24
N VAL A 100 -8.19 0.12 12.34
CA VAL A 100 -7.70 -1.27 12.32
C VAL A 100 -8.74 -2.19 11.67
N ALA A 101 -10.01 -2.10 12.09
CA ALA A 101 -11.08 -2.92 11.54
C ALA A 101 -11.26 -2.69 10.03
N LEU A 102 -11.34 -1.43 9.59
CA LEU A 102 -11.45 -1.08 8.17
C LEU A 102 -10.24 -1.55 7.35
N ASN A 103 -9.03 -1.43 7.89
CA ASN A 103 -7.84 -1.93 7.23
C ASN A 103 -7.89 -3.43 7.04
N MET A 104 -8.27 -4.19 8.09
CA MET A 104 -8.39 -5.66 8.01
C MET A 104 -9.42 -6.09 6.95
N PHE A 105 -10.61 -5.49 6.97
CA PHE A 105 -11.63 -5.77 5.95
C PHE A 105 -11.15 -5.39 4.55
N GLY A 106 -10.55 -4.21 4.40
CA GLY A 106 -10.00 -3.76 3.13
C GLY A 106 -8.93 -4.70 2.59
N MET A 107 -8.06 -5.21 3.44
CA MET A 107 -7.02 -6.18 3.06
C MET A 107 -7.61 -7.52 2.60
N VAL A 108 -8.58 -8.06 3.34
CA VAL A 108 -9.25 -9.31 2.96
C VAL A 108 -9.95 -9.16 1.61
N LEU A 109 -10.70 -8.08 1.41
CA LEU A 109 -11.38 -7.81 0.15
C LEU A 109 -10.39 -7.60 -1.00
N HIS A 110 -9.35 -6.82 -0.78
CA HIS A 110 -8.37 -6.50 -1.82
C HIS A 110 -7.56 -7.73 -2.24
N PHE A 111 -6.92 -8.41 -1.29
CA PHE A 111 -6.09 -9.58 -1.61
C PHE A 111 -6.94 -10.80 -2.01
N GLY A 112 -8.12 -10.94 -1.43
CA GLY A 112 -9.07 -12.00 -1.78
C GLY A 112 -9.57 -11.87 -3.22
N SER A 113 -9.96 -10.68 -3.64
CA SER A 113 -10.41 -10.45 -5.03
C SER A 113 -9.27 -10.60 -6.04
N ASP A 114 -8.06 -10.13 -5.70
CA ASP A 114 -6.90 -10.33 -6.58
C ASP A 114 -6.54 -11.81 -6.73
N ALA A 115 -6.57 -12.58 -5.64
CA ALA A 115 -6.34 -14.02 -5.69
C ALA A 115 -7.44 -14.73 -6.50
N GLN A 116 -8.70 -14.37 -6.28
CA GLN A 116 -9.82 -14.91 -7.04
C GLN A 116 -9.68 -14.61 -8.54
N LYS A 117 -9.35 -13.36 -8.90
CA LYS A 117 -9.07 -12.98 -10.30
C LYS A 117 -7.98 -13.87 -10.89
N TYR A 118 -6.85 -13.98 -10.19
CA TYR A 118 -5.70 -14.76 -10.66
C TYR A 118 -6.07 -16.22 -10.93
N PHE A 119 -6.65 -16.92 -9.97
CA PHE A 119 -6.99 -18.34 -10.11
C PHE A 119 -8.10 -18.57 -11.13
N THR A 120 -9.08 -17.66 -11.22
CA THR A 120 -10.12 -17.74 -12.24
C THR A 120 -9.55 -17.65 -13.65
N LEU A 121 -8.62 -16.71 -13.89
CA LEU A 121 -7.97 -16.55 -15.19
C LEU A 121 -7.01 -17.69 -15.55
N GLN A 122 -6.45 -18.38 -14.56
CA GLN A 122 -5.69 -19.62 -14.82
C GLN A 122 -6.61 -20.76 -15.29
N ALA A 123 -7.78 -20.90 -14.68
CA ALA A 123 -8.75 -21.95 -15.02
C ALA A 123 -9.54 -21.62 -16.31
N ARG A 124 -9.87 -20.35 -16.52
CA ARG A 124 -10.70 -19.87 -17.63
C ARG A 124 -10.12 -18.58 -18.22
N PRO A 125 -9.10 -18.67 -19.09
CA PRO A 125 -8.53 -17.49 -19.75
C PRO A 125 -9.59 -16.73 -20.54
N GLY A 126 -9.63 -15.39 -20.39
CA GLY A 126 -10.56 -14.52 -21.09
C GLY A 126 -11.96 -14.38 -20.46
N LEU A 127 -12.20 -15.02 -19.29
CA LEU A 127 -13.47 -14.83 -18.58
C LEU A 127 -13.65 -13.41 -18.04
N ILE A 128 -12.55 -12.76 -17.67
CA ILE A 128 -12.52 -11.38 -17.19
C ILE A 128 -11.72 -10.58 -18.21
N THR A 129 -12.36 -9.66 -18.87
CA THR A 129 -11.72 -8.65 -19.70
C THR A 129 -11.60 -7.38 -18.85
N ASP A 130 -10.42 -6.86 -18.77
CA ASP A 130 -10.17 -5.60 -18.04
C ASP A 130 -10.81 -4.41 -18.71
#